data_f2d4f5a1c1cd530dbb066156afe6e4a0
#
_entry.id   f2d4f5a1c1cd530dbb066156afe6e4a0
#
_cell.length_a   1.000
_cell.length_b   1.000
_cell.length_c   1.000
_cell.angle_alpha   90.00
_cell.angle_beta   90.00
_cell.angle_gamma   90.00
#
_symmetry.space_group_name_H-M   'P 1'
#
loop_
_entity.id
_entity.type
_entity.pdbx_description
1 polymer ?
#
loop_
_entity_poly.entity_id
_entity_poly.type
_entity_poly.pdbx_seq_one_letter_code
_entity_poly.pdbx_strand_id
1 'polypeptide(L)'
;DVDGPVIVEVEGERACDEAARQRLKQRGSSVFAAPLRAVLGAASHEEASARRRAIDGKGMSIQAYNILRKVEQVDAALRASAADALRVHEVHPELCFMQMNGGLPLAHGKKSAAGHALRIRLLAPHFPGQAERLLDGFPRRQVQADDVLDALACLWTAQRLLRGQALSLPARAPRDACGLAMA
;
A
#
# COMPACT_ATOMS: atom_id res chain seq x y z
N ASP A 1 -7.32 -6.97 -2.85
CA ASP A 1 -6.01 -6.53 -2.35
C ASP A 1 -5.40 -5.56 -3.37
N VAL A 2 -5.71 -4.28 -3.23
CA VAL A 2 -5.21 -3.21 -4.12
C VAL A 2 -4.02 -2.47 -3.52
N ASP A 3 -3.24 -3.12 -2.66
CA ASP A 3 -2.00 -2.59 -2.09
C ASP A 3 -0.85 -2.57 -3.11
N GLY A 4 -1.17 -2.31 -4.38
CA GLY A 4 -0.16 -2.13 -5.40
C GLY A 4 0.34 -0.69 -5.40
N PRO A 5 1.66 -0.45 -5.39
CA PRO A 5 2.20 0.89 -5.55
C PRO A 5 1.77 1.47 -6.90
N VAL A 6 1.33 2.71 -6.88
CA VAL A 6 1.04 3.45 -8.12
C VAL A 6 2.31 3.59 -8.94
N ILE A 7 2.17 3.46 -10.26
CA ILE A 7 3.30 3.45 -11.18
C ILE A 7 3.88 4.85 -11.37
N VAL A 8 5.20 4.96 -11.29
CA VAL A 8 5.94 6.21 -11.52
C VAL A 8 6.51 6.22 -12.93
N GLU A 9 6.38 7.32 -13.65
CA GLU A 9 6.90 7.48 -15.02
C GLU A 9 8.30 8.08 -15.09
N VAL A 10 8.75 8.71 -14.01
CA VAL A 10 10.02 9.46 -13.96
C VAL A 10 10.99 8.93 -12.91
N GLU A 11 12.26 9.26 -13.09
CA GLU A 11 13.31 9.01 -12.10
C GLU A 11 12.96 9.58 -10.74
N GLY A 12 13.26 8.82 -9.70
CA GLY A 12 13.12 9.26 -8.33
C GLY A 12 12.09 8.49 -7.54
N GLU A 13 11.97 8.88 -6.31
CA GLU A 13 11.02 8.33 -5.38
C GLU A 13 9.74 9.16 -5.39
N ARG A 14 8.58 8.51 -5.29
CA ARG A 14 7.31 9.25 -5.19
C ARG A 14 7.27 10.03 -3.87
N ALA A 15 6.75 11.26 -3.92
CA ALA A 15 6.62 12.12 -2.74
C ALA A 15 5.76 11.47 -1.64
N CYS A 16 4.76 10.66 -2.00
CA CYS A 16 3.95 9.89 -1.05
C CYS A 16 4.77 8.83 -0.32
N ASP A 17 5.64 8.09 -1.04
CA ASP A 17 6.51 7.06 -0.43
C ASP A 17 7.53 7.68 0.53
N GLU A 18 8.12 8.81 0.14
CA GLU A 18 9.06 9.56 0.99
C GLU A 18 8.35 10.06 2.25
N ALA A 19 7.20 10.72 2.12
CA ALA A 19 6.41 11.22 3.24
C ALA A 19 5.96 10.09 4.17
N ALA A 20 5.58 8.93 3.62
CA ALA A 20 5.21 7.75 4.38
C ALA A 20 6.39 7.21 5.19
N ARG A 21 7.58 7.07 4.58
CA ARG A 21 8.80 6.62 5.29
C ARG A 21 9.21 7.56 6.40
N GLN A 22 9.18 8.87 6.17
CA GLN A 22 9.48 9.87 7.19
C GLN A 22 8.56 9.74 8.40
N ARG A 23 7.26 9.51 8.19
CA ARG A 23 6.28 9.33 9.28
C ARG A 23 6.47 8.00 10.00
N LEU A 24 6.69 6.92 9.27
CA LEU A 24 6.86 5.58 9.83
C LEU A 24 8.20 5.38 10.53
N LYS A 25 9.20 6.26 10.32
CA LYS A 25 10.50 6.22 11.00
C LYS A 25 11.15 4.84 10.89
N GLN A 26 11.34 4.13 12.00
CA GLN A 26 11.92 2.78 12.05
C GLN A 26 11.13 1.75 11.23
N ARG A 27 9.84 2.00 10.97
CA ARG A 27 8.98 1.16 10.14
C ARG A 27 8.95 1.61 8.67
N GLY A 28 9.71 2.63 8.29
CA GLY A 28 9.79 3.14 6.93
C GLY A 28 10.22 2.10 5.89
N SER A 29 10.97 1.07 6.29
CA SER A 29 11.34 -0.05 5.41
C SER A 29 10.15 -0.89 4.91
N SER A 30 8.95 -0.72 5.49
CA SER A 30 7.72 -1.34 4.98
C SER A 30 7.17 -0.66 3.72
N VAL A 31 7.60 0.56 3.43
CA VAL A 31 7.21 1.30 2.22
C VAL A 31 8.18 0.94 1.09
N PHE A 32 7.74 0.12 0.18
CA PHE A 32 8.53 -0.27 -1.00
C PHE A 32 8.48 0.83 -2.06
N ALA A 33 9.57 0.95 -2.83
CA ALA A 33 9.58 1.85 -3.97
C ALA A 33 8.59 1.36 -5.04
N ALA A 34 7.74 2.24 -5.53
CA ALA A 34 6.82 1.92 -6.60
C ALA A 34 7.56 1.45 -7.86
N PRO A 35 7.00 0.53 -8.64
CA PRO A 35 7.55 0.18 -9.94
C PRO A 35 7.42 1.35 -10.91
N LEU A 36 8.41 1.51 -11.78
CA LEU A 36 8.31 2.43 -12.92
C LEU A 36 7.37 1.86 -13.98
N ARG A 37 6.64 2.70 -14.68
CA ARG A 37 5.76 2.26 -15.78
C ARG A 37 6.51 1.48 -16.88
N ALA A 38 7.75 1.84 -17.15
CA ALA A 38 8.59 1.18 -18.13
C ALA A 38 8.92 -0.29 -17.80
N VAL A 39 8.73 -0.75 -16.57
CA VAL A 39 8.97 -2.16 -16.20
C VAL A 39 7.73 -3.03 -16.38
N LEU A 40 6.57 -2.44 -16.65
CA LEU A 40 5.35 -3.19 -16.92
C LEU A 40 5.52 -4.08 -18.15
N GLY A 41 4.88 -5.23 -18.16
CA GLY A 41 4.98 -6.22 -19.22
C GLY A 41 6.34 -6.94 -19.29
N ALA A 42 7.23 -6.76 -18.31
CA ALA A 42 8.48 -7.52 -18.27
C ALA A 42 8.19 -9.01 -18.03
N ALA A 43 8.76 -9.88 -18.87
CA ALA A 43 8.53 -11.31 -18.83
C ALA A 43 9.28 -11.99 -17.67
N SER A 44 10.33 -11.36 -17.13
CA SER A 44 11.11 -11.90 -16.01
C SER A 44 11.57 -10.80 -15.04
N HIS A 45 11.97 -11.21 -13.84
CA HIS A 45 12.56 -10.32 -12.84
C HIS A 45 13.86 -9.67 -13.35
N GLU A 46 14.68 -10.44 -14.09
CA GLU A 46 15.92 -9.94 -14.67
C GLU A 46 15.64 -8.82 -15.67
N GLU A 47 14.65 -9.02 -16.55
CA GLU A 47 14.24 -8.03 -17.53
C GLU A 47 13.68 -6.77 -16.85
N ALA A 48 12.78 -6.93 -15.87
CA ALA A 48 12.24 -5.81 -15.09
C ALA A 48 13.36 -5.02 -14.40
N SER A 49 14.33 -5.72 -13.79
CA SER A 49 15.49 -5.11 -13.15
C SER A 49 16.42 -4.41 -14.15
N ALA A 50 16.61 -4.99 -15.34
CA ALA A 50 17.42 -4.38 -16.38
C ALA A 50 16.78 -3.08 -16.90
N ARG A 51 15.49 -3.12 -17.21
CA ARG A 51 14.71 -1.94 -17.65
C ARG A 51 14.79 -0.82 -16.59
N ARG A 52 14.61 -1.17 -15.32
CA ARG A 52 14.69 -0.19 -14.24
C ARG A 52 16.09 0.41 -14.09
N ARG A 53 17.16 -0.42 -14.13
CA ARG A 53 18.54 0.07 -14.05
C ARG A 53 18.90 1.04 -15.15
N ALA A 54 18.36 0.84 -16.35
CA ALA A 54 18.58 1.74 -17.47
C ALA A 54 18.00 3.15 -17.24
N ILE A 55 17.00 3.29 -16.34
CA ILE A 55 16.30 4.54 -16.05
C ILE A 55 16.89 5.24 -14.81
N ASP A 56 16.96 4.53 -13.67
CA ASP A 56 17.30 5.13 -12.37
C ASP A 56 18.53 4.50 -11.70
N GLY A 57 19.24 3.59 -12.37
CA GLY A 57 20.40 2.88 -11.85
C GLY A 57 20.09 1.80 -10.81
N LYS A 58 18.80 1.60 -10.42
CA LYS A 58 18.38 0.69 -9.36
C LYS A 58 17.79 -0.59 -9.95
N GLY A 59 18.03 -1.71 -9.27
CA GLY A 59 17.34 -2.96 -9.56
C GLY A 59 15.92 -2.97 -8.97
N MET A 60 15.14 -4.01 -9.33
CA MET A 60 13.83 -4.27 -8.73
C MET A 60 13.94 -5.38 -7.69
N SER A 61 13.26 -5.24 -6.54
CA SER A 61 13.17 -6.34 -5.58
C SER A 61 12.26 -7.45 -6.13
N ILE A 62 12.51 -8.68 -5.71
CA ILE A 62 11.66 -9.82 -6.11
C ILE A 62 10.22 -9.65 -5.59
N GLN A 63 10.03 -9.02 -4.43
CA GLN A 63 8.71 -8.73 -3.88
C GLN A 63 7.93 -7.76 -4.78
N ALA A 64 8.57 -6.69 -5.25
CA ALA A 64 7.95 -5.75 -6.17
C ALA A 64 7.63 -6.41 -7.53
N TYR A 65 8.51 -7.28 -8.03
CA TYR A 65 8.25 -8.04 -9.25
C TYR A 65 7.03 -8.98 -9.10
N ASN A 66 6.91 -9.66 -7.97
CA ASN A 66 5.81 -10.62 -7.73
C ASN A 66 4.42 -9.96 -7.73
N ILE A 67 4.33 -8.67 -7.42
CA ILE A 67 3.06 -7.92 -7.48
C ILE A 67 2.86 -7.15 -8.79
N LEU A 68 3.87 -7.13 -9.68
CA LEU A 68 3.87 -6.29 -10.89
C LEU A 68 2.64 -6.53 -11.78
N ARG A 69 2.24 -7.80 -11.95
CA ARG A 69 1.05 -8.16 -12.73
C ARG A 69 -0.25 -7.59 -12.14
N LYS A 70 -0.35 -7.53 -10.80
CA LYS A 70 -1.51 -6.91 -10.14
C LYS A 70 -1.51 -5.40 -10.35
N VAL A 71 -0.34 -4.77 -10.27
CA VAL A 71 -0.15 -3.34 -10.56
C VAL A 71 -0.58 -3.02 -11.99
N GLU A 72 -0.21 -3.83 -12.97
CA GLU A 72 -0.62 -3.69 -14.37
C GLU A 72 -2.15 -3.75 -14.53
N GLN A 73 -2.79 -4.69 -13.86
CA GLN A 73 -4.25 -4.84 -13.90
C GLN A 73 -4.96 -3.61 -13.32
N VAL A 74 -4.49 -3.11 -12.17
CA VAL A 74 -5.05 -1.91 -11.55
C VAL A 74 -4.81 -0.68 -12.42
N ASP A 75 -3.58 -0.49 -12.94
CA ASP A 75 -3.24 0.61 -13.85
C ASP A 75 -4.15 0.62 -15.08
N ALA A 76 -4.33 -0.53 -15.73
CA ALA A 76 -5.20 -0.67 -16.89
C ALA A 76 -6.66 -0.31 -16.56
N ALA A 77 -7.17 -0.77 -15.42
CA ALA A 77 -8.53 -0.48 -14.98
C ALA A 77 -8.73 1.01 -14.70
N LEU A 78 -7.81 1.64 -13.97
CA LEU A 78 -7.91 3.07 -13.64
C LEU A 78 -7.79 3.97 -14.87
N ARG A 79 -6.98 3.60 -15.85
CA ARG A 79 -6.85 4.34 -17.11
C ARG A 79 -8.07 4.17 -18.01
N ALA A 80 -8.77 3.05 -17.91
CA ALA A 80 -9.99 2.79 -18.68
C ALA A 80 -11.22 3.56 -18.14
N SER A 81 -11.19 4.00 -16.88
CA SER A 81 -12.35 4.64 -16.24
C SER A 81 -11.92 5.81 -15.34
N ALA A 82 -12.12 7.02 -15.82
CA ALA A 82 -11.88 8.23 -15.00
C ALA A 82 -12.76 8.26 -13.74
N ALA A 83 -13.96 7.69 -13.78
CA ALA A 83 -14.84 7.60 -12.61
C ALA A 83 -14.24 6.68 -11.53
N ASP A 84 -13.65 5.54 -11.92
CA ASP A 84 -12.99 4.63 -10.99
C ASP A 84 -11.69 5.22 -10.46
N ALA A 85 -10.93 5.93 -11.30
CA ALA A 85 -9.71 6.64 -10.88
C ALA A 85 -9.97 7.70 -9.79
N LEU A 86 -11.19 8.25 -9.70
CA LEU A 86 -11.58 9.18 -8.63
C LEU A 86 -12.04 8.48 -7.34
N ARG A 87 -12.34 7.19 -7.40
CA ARG A 87 -12.91 6.41 -6.28
C ARG A 87 -11.93 5.43 -5.65
N VAL A 88 -10.86 5.10 -6.37
CA VAL A 88 -9.82 4.17 -5.91
C VAL A 88 -8.67 4.98 -5.32
N HIS A 89 -8.28 4.64 -4.10
CA HIS A 89 -7.22 5.30 -3.37
C HIS A 89 -6.17 4.29 -2.95
N GLU A 90 -4.91 4.66 -3.10
CA GLU A 90 -3.80 3.87 -2.55
C GLU A 90 -3.76 4.06 -1.02
N VAL A 91 -3.64 2.97 -0.29
CA VAL A 91 -3.61 2.97 1.18
C VAL A 91 -2.42 2.16 1.67
N HIS A 92 -1.67 2.68 2.65
CA HIS A 92 -0.59 1.94 3.29
C HIS A 92 -1.01 1.52 4.71
N PRO A 93 -1.26 0.22 4.99
CA PRO A 93 -1.81 -0.26 6.26
C PRO A 93 -1.01 0.14 7.50
N GLU A 94 0.32 0.19 7.43
CA GLU A 94 1.14 0.66 8.57
C GLU A 94 0.87 2.12 8.94
N LEU A 95 0.54 2.99 7.97
CA LEU A 95 0.13 4.37 8.24
C LEU A 95 -1.25 4.41 8.89
N CYS A 96 -2.17 3.53 8.48
CA CYS A 96 -3.48 3.43 9.09
C CYS A 96 -3.35 3.03 10.57
N PHE A 97 -2.58 1.99 10.87
CA PHE A 97 -2.32 1.57 12.24
C PHE A 97 -1.56 2.64 13.04
N MET A 98 -0.63 3.36 12.45
CA MET A 98 0.00 4.50 13.09
C MET A 98 -1.03 5.57 13.48
N GLN A 99 -1.97 5.89 12.60
CA GLN A 99 -3.05 6.85 12.90
C GLN A 99 -3.95 6.35 14.02
N MET A 100 -4.36 5.07 14.02
CA MET A 100 -5.13 4.45 15.11
C MET A 100 -4.35 4.48 16.44
N ASN A 101 -3.02 4.43 16.38
CA ASN A 101 -2.12 4.47 17.53
C ASN A 101 -1.74 5.92 17.96
N GLY A 102 -2.60 6.88 17.72
CA GLY A 102 -2.36 8.27 18.11
C GLY A 102 -1.24 8.97 17.34
N GLY A 103 -0.95 8.53 16.10
CA GLY A 103 0.10 9.09 15.26
C GLY A 103 1.51 8.54 15.55
N LEU A 104 1.63 7.54 16.41
CA LEU A 104 2.90 6.91 16.76
C LEU A 104 3.10 5.60 15.98
N PRO A 105 4.25 5.41 15.30
CA PRO A 105 4.56 4.15 14.64
C PRO A 105 4.47 2.95 15.59
N LEU A 106 4.05 1.79 15.09
CA LEU A 106 3.94 0.60 15.91
C LEU A 106 5.32 0.04 16.25
N ALA A 107 5.51 -0.31 17.53
CA ALA A 107 6.79 -0.86 18.03
C ALA A 107 7.10 -2.25 17.47
N HIS A 108 6.06 -3.04 17.12
CA HIS A 108 6.21 -4.45 16.72
C HIS A 108 5.79 -4.69 15.27
N GLY A 109 6.59 -5.49 14.56
CA GLY A 109 6.29 -5.91 13.19
C GLY A 109 5.02 -6.75 13.08
N LYS A 110 4.32 -6.67 11.95
CA LYS A 110 3.04 -7.36 11.73
C LYS A 110 3.11 -8.89 11.85
N LYS A 111 4.27 -9.49 11.59
CA LYS A 111 4.49 -10.94 11.71
C LYS A 111 4.80 -11.42 13.13
N SER A 112 5.04 -10.53 14.10
CA SER A 112 5.25 -10.91 15.50
C SER A 112 3.92 -11.06 16.24
N ALA A 113 3.86 -11.96 17.23
CA ALA A 113 2.66 -12.14 18.05
C ALA A 113 2.21 -10.82 18.73
N ALA A 114 3.16 -10.05 19.26
CA ALA A 114 2.88 -8.75 19.88
C ALA A 114 2.35 -7.72 18.86
N GLY A 115 2.91 -7.69 17.64
CA GLY A 115 2.45 -6.82 16.57
C GLY A 115 1.06 -7.19 16.05
N HIS A 116 0.76 -8.47 15.96
CA HIS A 116 -0.55 -8.97 15.59
C HIS A 116 -1.60 -8.60 16.65
N ALA A 117 -1.34 -8.91 17.94
CA ALA A 117 -2.23 -8.57 19.04
C ALA A 117 -2.49 -7.04 19.15
N LEU A 118 -1.45 -6.22 18.91
CA LEU A 118 -1.60 -4.76 18.91
C LEU A 118 -2.55 -4.29 17.82
N ARG A 119 -2.44 -4.82 16.59
CA ARG A 119 -3.32 -4.44 15.47
C ARG A 119 -4.78 -4.83 15.72
N ILE A 120 -5.04 -6.03 16.25
CA ILE A 120 -6.39 -6.45 16.67
C ILE A 120 -6.95 -5.46 17.69
N ARG A 121 -6.16 -5.10 18.69
CA ARG A 121 -6.57 -4.17 19.74
C ARG A 121 -6.87 -2.76 19.21
N LEU A 122 -6.11 -2.28 18.20
CA LEU A 122 -6.34 -0.99 17.54
C LEU A 122 -7.59 -1.00 16.66
N LEU A 123 -7.92 -2.14 16.05
CA LEU A 123 -9.14 -2.30 15.25
C LEU A 123 -10.40 -2.47 16.07
N ALA A 124 -10.31 -3.01 17.29
CA ALA A 124 -11.46 -3.36 18.13
C ALA A 124 -12.45 -2.19 18.39
N PRO A 125 -12.03 -0.93 18.61
CA PRO A 125 -12.96 0.19 18.77
C PRO A 125 -13.76 0.53 17.49
N HIS A 126 -13.22 0.16 16.32
CA HIS A 126 -13.83 0.46 15.01
C HIS A 126 -14.63 -0.71 14.44
N PHE A 127 -14.20 -1.93 14.76
CA PHE A 127 -14.77 -3.19 14.26
C PHE A 127 -14.85 -4.22 15.40
N PRO A 128 -15.76 -4.05 16.38
CA PRO A 128 -15.83 -4.92 17.55
C PRO A 128 -16.02 -6.40 17.19
N GLY A 129 -15.07 -7.26 17.56
CA GLY A 129 -15.07 -8.70 17.32
C GLY A 129 -14.96 -9.13 15.84
N GLN A 130 -14.78 -8.18 14.91
CA GLN A 130 -14.73 -8.52 13.48
C GLN A 130 -13.36 -9.10 13.10
N ALA A 131 -12.27 -8.59 13.68
CA ALA A 131 -10.94 -9.07 13.37
C ALA A 131 -10.80 -10.54 13.73
N GLU A 132 -11.20 -10.92 14.95
CA GLU A 132 -11.16 -12.31 15.43
C GLU A 132 -12.06 -13.22 14.58
N ARG A 133 -13.28 -12.79 14.30
CA ARG A 133 -14.23 -13.58 13.49
C ARG A 133 -13.72 -13.83 12.08
N LEU A 134 -13.11 -12.83 11.43
CA LEU A 134 -12.54 -12.99 10.10
C LEU A 134 -11.30 -13.88 10.11
N LEU A 135 -10.45 -13.75 11.13
CA LEU A 135 -9.26 -14.59 11.31
C LEU A 135 -9.62 -16.07 11.50
N ASP A 136 -10.75 -16.36 12.18
CA ASP A 136 -11.27 -17.72 12.37
C ASP A 136 -12.04 -18.23 11.14
N GLY A 137 -12.62 -17.32 10.36
CA GLY A 137 -13.48 -17.65 9.21
C GLY A 137 -12.74 -18.07 7.94
N PHE A 138 -11.45 -17.76 7.81
CA PHE A 138 -10.68 -18.08 6.62
C PHE A 138 -9.54 -19.06 6.89
N PRO A 139 -9.41 -20.14 6.08
CA PRO A 139 -8.27 -21.04 6.18
C PRO A 139 -6.96 -20.31 5.90
N ARG A 140 -5.95 -20.46 6.75
CA ARG A 140 -4.63 -19.81 6.62
C ARG A 140 -3.91 -20.06 5.30
N ARG A 141 -4.27 -21.14 4.59
CA ARG A 141 -3.74 -21.44 3.25
C ARG A 141 -4.30 -20.50 2.16
N GLN A 142 -5.43 -19.85 2.41
CA GLN A 142 -6.09 -18.94 1.47
C GLN A 142 -5.78 -17.47 1.77
N VAL A 143 -5.75 -17.11 3.06
CA VAL A 143 -5.54 -15.73 3.50
C VAL A 143 -4.59 -15.73 4.70
N GLN A 144 -3.55 -14.90 4.64
CA GLN A 144 -2.67 -14.69 5.79
C GLN A 144 -3.36 -13.81 6.83
N ALA A 145 -3.03 -14.01 8.09
CA ALA A 145 -3.63 -13.25 9.19
C ALA A 145 -3.34 -11.74 9.10
N ASP A 146 -2.15 -11.38 8.66
CA ASP A 146 -1.78 -9.97 8.47
C ASP A 146 -2.57 -9.32 7.31
N ASP A 147 -2.91 -10.05 6.24
CA ASP A 147 -3.72 -9.53 5.13
C ASP A 147 -5.15 -9.19 5.58
N VAL A 148 -5.74 -10.00 6.47
CA VAL A 148 -7.06 -9.71 7.07
C VAL A 148 -7.03 -8.40 7.86
N LEU A 149 -6.00 -8.20 8.69
CA LEU A 149 -5.87 -6.99 9.49
C LEU A 149 -5.58 -5.76 8.63
N ASP A 150 -4.75 -5.92 7.60
CA ASP A 150 -4.44 -4.87 6.63
C ASP A 150 -5.71 -4.46 5.85
N ALA A 151 -6.56 -5.41 5.43
CA ALA A 151 -7.84 -5.13 4.78
C ALA A 151 -8.82 -4.35 5.69
N LEU A 152 -8.89 -4.69 6.97
CA LEU A 152 -9.69 -3.93 7.94
C LEU A 152 -9.15 -2.50 8.15
N ALA A 153 -7.83 -2.32 8.12
CA ALA A 153 -7.22 -0.99 8.18
C ALA A 153 -7.54 -0.16 6.92
N CYS A 154 -7.55 -0.77 5.74
CA CYS A 154 -8.00 -0.14 4.50
C CYS A 154 -9.49 0.24 4.57
N LEU A 155 -10.36 -0.64 5.07
CA LEU A 155 -11.79 -0.33 5.28
C LEU A 155 -11.98 0.86 6.25
N TRP A 156 -11.23 0.91 7.34
CA TRP A 156 -11.25 2.05 8.26
C TRP A 156 -10.86 3.36 7.55
N THR A 157 -9.85 3.33 6.69
CA THR A 157 -9.44 4.48 5.90
C THR A 157 -10.52 4.89 4.89
N ALA A 158 -11.16 3.93 4.21
CA ALA A 158 -12.27 4.21 3.30
C ALA A 158 -13.44 4.91 4.01
N GLN A 159 -13.79 4.48 5.23
CA GLN A 159 -14.81 5.16 6.04
C GLN A 159 -14.41 6.60 6.40
N ARG A 160 -13.12 6.83 6.66
CA ARG A 160 -12.59 8.18 6.95
C ARG A 160 -12.55 9.07 5.70
N LEU A 161 -12.24 8.51 4.54
CA LEU A 161 -12.32 9.22 3.25
C LEU A 161 -13.75 9.76 3.01
N LEU A 162 -14.75 8.92 3.19
CA LEU A 162 -16.15 9.30 3.04
C LEU A 162 -16.58 10.43 4.01
N ARG A 163 -15.92 10.54 5.17
CA ARG A 163 -16.17 11.58 6.18
C ARG A 163 -15.27 12.82 6.04
N GLY A 164 -14.37 12.86 5.04
CA GLY A 164 -13.38 13.93 4.88
C GLY A 164 -12.34 13.97 6.01
N GLN A 165 -12.07 12.85 6.67
CA GLN A 165 -11.16 12.73 7.82
C GLN A 165 -9.88 11.95 7.52
N ALA A 166 -9.73 11.45 6.30
CA ALA A 166 -8.52 10.73 5.90
C ALA A 166 -7.33 11.69 5.79
N LEU A 167 -6.14 11.17 6.07
CA LEU A 167 -4.89 11.86 5.86
C LEU A 167 -4.34 11.48 4.50
N SER A 168 -4.09 12.45 3.62
CA SER A 168 -3.36 12.25 2.38
C SER A 168 -1.88 12.60 2.52
N LEU A 169 -1.02 11.84 1.88
CA LEU A 169 0.43 12.05 1.85
C LEU A 169 0.92 11.99 0.39
N PRO A 170 1.46 13.10 -0.12
CA PRO A 170 1.45 14.45 0.45
C PRO A 170 0.03 15.04 0.52
N ALA A 171 -0.15 16.14 1.24
CA ALA A 171 -1.47 16.79 1.39
C ALA A 171 -2.10 17.19 0.05
N ARG A 172 -1.28 17.43 -0.98
CA ARG A 172 -1.69 17.62 -2.37
C ARG A 172 -0.96 16.58 -3.21
N ALA A 173 -1.66 15.54 -3.61
CA ALA A 173 -1.11 14.49 -4.43
C ALA A 173 -0.71 15.03 -5.81
N PRO A 174 0.53 14.88 -6.26
CA PRO A 174 0.87 15.06 -7.66
C PRO A 174 0.12 14.03 -8.51
N ARG A 175 0.01 14.30 -9.79
CA ARG A 175 -0.56 13.36 -10.77
C ARG A 175 0.54 12.86 -11.69
N ASP A 176 0.44 11.61 -12.11
CA ASP A 176 1.29 11.06 -13.16
C ASP A 176 0.89 11.60 -14.55
N ALA A 177 1.64 11.26 -15.59
CA ALA A 177 1.35 11.70 -16.96
C ALA A 177 0.03 11.14 -17.51
N CYS A 178 -0.55 10.11 -16.89
CA CYS A 178 -1.89 9.60 -17.19
C CYS A 178 -2.99 10.29 -16.38
N GLY A 179 -2.65 11.27 -15.52
CA GLY A 179 -3.56 12.02 -14.68
C GLY A 179 -4.00 11.28 -13.41
N LEU A 180 -3.40 10.13 -13.08
CA LEU A 180 -3.68 9.38 -11.86
C LEU A 180 -3.02 10.05 -10.65
N ALA A 181 -3.72 10.12 -9.53
CA ALA A 181 -3.18 10.68 -8.30
C ALA A 181 -2.11 9.76 -7.70
N MET A 182 -1.00 10.37 -7.23
CA MET A 182 0.11 9.69 -6.56
C MET A 182 0.11 10.06 -5.07
N ALA A 183 -0.90 9.58 -4.31
CA ALA A 183 -1.07 9.85 -2.88
C ALA A 183 -1.28 8.57 -2.10
#